data_b78acf0323ba8029fe2ad007afe6ae22
#
_entry.id   b78acf0323ba8029fe2ad007afe6ae22
#
_cell.length_a   1.000
_cell.length_b   1.000
_cell.length_c   1.000
_cell.angle_alpha   90.00
_cell.angle_beta   90.00
_cell.angle_gamma   90.00
#
_symmetry.space_group_name_H-M   'P 1'
#
loop_
_entity.id
_entity.type
_entity.pdbx_description
1 polymer ?
#
loop_
_entity_poly.entity_id
_entity_poly.type
_entity_poly.pdbx_seq_one_letter_code
_entity_poly.pdbx_strand_id
1 'polypeptide(L)'
;MNAKGKYSLFVVCGLLALLAACAPLSATATAATASHALLASLTAPAESSPTAQPATFPPLAAFTATPEPSPTPNPSIRFAVIGDFGEGNQAEADIAGLVHGWNPDFVITVGDNNYPSGAADTIDAHIGQYYHDFIFPYTGAYGPGAPENRFFPTLGNHDWLTAGAKPYLDYFSLPGNERYYDFVRGPVHFYALDSDENEPDGVNSSSFQAAWLKQGLAASTSLWNIVYFHHAPYSSGMHGPTTWMQWPFAAWGAQAVLTGHDHTYERLLVDGIPYFVDGLGGGGIYNFVNILPESQFRYDADHGAMLVTATGTNLLFEFYNRAGKLIDQYEVQKP
;
A
#
# COMPACT_ATOMS: atom_id res chain seq x y z
N MET A 1 -54.98 -33.28 -21.65
CA MET A 1 -56.15 -32.37 -21.87
C MET A 1 -55.65 -30.96 -21.44
N ASN A 2 -55.57 -30.10 -22.43
CA ASN A 2 -55.83 -28.64 -22.47
C ASN A 2 -55.27 -27.76 -21.35
N ALA A 3 -54.75 -26.58 -21.60
CA ALA A 3 -54.46 -25.75 -22.79
C ALA A 3 -53.76 -24.45 -22.32
N LYS A 4 -52.86 -23.97 -23.09
CA LYS A 4 -52.57 -22.59 -23.54
C LYS A 4 -52.80 -21.38 -22.61
N GLY A 5 -51.79 -20.50 -22.57
CA GLY A 5 -51.90 -19.09 -22.25
C GLY A 5 -50.58 -18.33 -22.47
N LYS A 6 -50.33 -17.87 -23.72
CA LYS A 6 -49.29 -16.88 -24.09
C LYS A 6 -49.80 -15.50 -23.76
N TYR A 7 -48.97 -14.60 -23.27
CA TYR A 7 -49.04 -13.16 -23.59
C TYR A 7 -47.62 -12.56 -23.68
N SER A 8 -47.28 -12.22 -24.91
CA SER A 8 -46.24 -11.23 -25.26
C SER A 8 -46.81 -9.84 -25.04
N LEU A 9 -46.04 -8.92 -24.51
CA LEU A 9 -46.31 -7.49 -24.69
C LEU A 9 -44.99 -6.78 -25.03
N PHE A 10 -44.89 -6.38 -26.31
CA PHE A 10 -43.93 -5.43 -26.83
C PHE A 10 -44.36 -4.02 -26.42
N VAL A 11 -43.44 -3.22 -25.91
CA VAL A 11 -43.59 -1.75 -25.92
C VAL A 11 -42.36 -1.18 -26.61
N VAL A 12 -42.61 -0.63 -27.79
CA VAL A 12 -41.73 0.23 -28.59
C VAL A 12 -42.16 1.67 -28.32
N CYS A 13 -41.20 2.59 -28.09
CA CYS A 13 -41.23 4.05 -28.33
C CYS A 13 -40.10 4.66 -27.46
N GLY A 14 -39.28 5.58 -27.90
CA GLY A 14 -39.17 6.31 -29.12
C GLY A 14 -37.95 7.22 -28.97
N LEU A 15 -37.21 7.36 -30.06
CA LEU A 15 -36.07 8.27 -30.21
C LEU A 15 -36.53 9.73 -30.10
N LEU A 16 -35.82 10.55 -29.32
CA LEU A 16 -35.79 12.00 -29.52
C LEU A 16 -34.33 12.45 -29.50
N ALA A 17 -33.84 12.79 -30.69
CA ALA A 17 -32.57 13.43 -30.90
C ALA A 17 -32.70 14.94 -30.65
N LEU A 18 -31.87 15.52 -29.79
CA LEU A 18 -31.66 16.96 -29.69
C LEU A 18 -30.23 17.25 -30.11
N LEU A 19 -30.13 17.87 -31.31
CA LEU A 19 -28.90 18.49 -31.80
C LEU A 19 -28.75 19.85 -31.12
N ALA A 20 -27.65 20.05 -30.39
CA ALA A 20 -27.20 21.39 -29.99
C ALA A 20 -25.83 21.66 -30.60
N ALA A 21 -25.77 22.77 -31.35
CA ALA A 21 -24.64 23.21 -32.13
C ALA A 21 -23.54 23.78 -31.23
N CYS A 22 -22.29 23.37 -31.48
CA CYS A 22 -21.08 24.01 -30.94
C CYS A 22 -20.59 25.11 -31.87
N ALA A 23 -20.38 26.30 -31.33
CA ALA A 23 -19.58 27.37 -31.94
C ALA A 23 -18.19 27.44 -31.29
N PRO A 24 -17.10 27.68 -32.01
CA PRO A 24 -15.77 27.75 -31.43
C PRO A 24 -15.47 29.17 -30.92
N LEU A 25 -14.94 29.28 -29.70
CA LEU A 25 -14.33 30.51 -29.17
C LEU A 25 -12.83 30.49 -29.50
N SER A 26 -12.43 31.49 -30.32
CA SER A 26 -11.05 31.80 -30.60
C SER A 26 -10.41 32.55 -29.43
N ALA A 27 -9.33 32.03 -28.87
CA ALA A 27 -8.50 32.73 -27.90
C ALA A 27 -7.28 33.35 -28.62
N THR A 28 -7.18 34.66 -28.58
CA THR A 28 -6.06 35.47 -29.07
C THR A 28 -4.91 35.43 -28.08
N ALA A 29 -3.74 35.01 -28.54
CA ALA A 29 -2.50 35.08 -27.79
C ALA A 29 -1.90 36.48 -27.86
N THR A 30 -1.62 37.09 -26.72
CA THR A 30 -0.87 38.34 -26.60
C THR A 30 0.58 37.99 -26.24
N ALA A 31 1.49 38.38 -27.12
CA ALA A 31 2.94 38.30 -26.92
C ALA A 31 3.41 39.43 -25.99
N ALA A 32 4.18 39.04 -24.94
CA ALA A 32 4.89 39.99 -24.10
C ALA A 32 6.37 40.05 -24.54
N THR A 33 6.79 41.27 -24.85
CA THR A 33 8.12 41.66 -25.30
C THR A 33 9.16 41.63 -24.18
N ALA A 34 10.32 41.04 -24.46
CA ALA A 34 11.48 41.06 -23.60
C ALA A 34 12.20 42.42 -23.66
N SER A 35 12.50 42.99 -22.49
CA SER A 35 13.40 44.14 -22.34
C SER A 35 14.81 43.68 -21.98
N HIS A 36 15.77 44.07 -22.82
CA HIS A 36 17.20 43.98 -22.58
C HIS A 36 17.64 45.00 -21.51
N ALA A 37 18.34 44.56 -20.48
CA ALA A 37 19.08 45.41 -19.57
C ALA A 37 20.59 45.34 -19.85
N LEU A 38 21.19 46.53 -20.00
CA LEU A 38 22.57 46.79 -20.30
C LEU A 38 23.54 46.33 -19.21
N LEU A 39 24.64 45.69 -19.61
CA LEU A 39 25.82 45.51 -18.77
C LEU A 39 26.62 46.82 -18.69
N ALA A 40 26.80 47.36 -17.50
CA ALA A 40 27.78 48.39 -17.20
C ALA A 40 29.06 47.76 -16.65
N SER A 41 30.16 47.92 -17.38
CA SER A 41 31.50 47.52 -16.98
C SER A 41 32.10 48.60 -16.04
N LEU A 42 32.50 48.19 -14.81
CA LEU A 42 33.27 49.04 -13.90
C LEU A 42 34.67 48.43 -13.77
N THR A 43 35.65 49.10 -14.34
CA THR A 43 37.08 48.88 -14.13
C THR A 43 37.50 49.50 -12.82
N ALA A 44 38.08 48.74 -11.90
CA ALA A 44 38.75 49.21 -10.68
C ALA A 44 40.29 49.31 -10.89
N PRO A 45 40.97 50.29 -10.29
CA PRO A 45 42.41 50.48 -10.47
C PRO A 45 43.23 49.48 -9.62
N ALA A 46 44.40 49.14 -10.13
CA ALA A 46 45.37 48.26 -9.49
C ALA A 46 46.05 48.95 -8.31
N GLU A 47 45.97 48.36 -7.11
CA GLU A 47 46.81 48.72 -5.97
C GLU A 47 48.01 47.78 -5.88
N SER A 48 49.16 48.40 -5.58
CA SER A 48 50.49 47.78 -5.46
C SER A 48 50.61 46.89 -4.21
N SER A 49 51.06 45.64 -4.38
CA SER A 49 51.35 44.67 -3.30
C SER A 49 52.57 45.10 -2.47
N PRO A 50 52.51 45.04 -1.15
CA PRO A 50 53.71 45.02 -0.30
C PRO A 50 54.31 43.61 -0.22
N THR A 51 55.62 43.55 -0.27
CA THR A 51 56.48 42.37 -0.14
C THR A 51 56.29 41.72 1.21
N ALA A 52 55.77 40.47 1.25
CA ALA A 52 55.62 39.72 2.49
C ALA A 52 56.89 38.98 2.86
N GLN A 53 57.34 39.18 4.12
CA GLN A 53 58.38 38.38 4.78
C GLN A 53 57.89 36.92 4.98
N PRO A 54 58.77 35.91 4.94
CA PRO A 54 58.37 34.54 5.19
C PRO A 54 58.05 34.33 6.68
N ALA A 55 56.80 33.92 6.94
CA ALA A 55 56.34 33.52 8.25
C ALA A 55 56.85 32.10 8.57
N THR A 56 57.57 31.94 9.67
CA THR A 56 57.89 30.65 10.25
C THR A 56 56.66 30.07 10.93
N PHE A 57 56.15 28.97 10.41
CA PHE A 57 55.04 28.24 11.02
C PHE A 57 55.55 27.33 12.16
N PRO A 58 54.86 27.27 13.32
CA PRO A 58 55.16 26.27 14.35
C PRO A 58 54.78 24.87 13.85
N PRO A 59 55.38 23.78 14.35
CA PRO A 59 55.07 22.42 13.91
C PRO A 59 53.63 22.08 14.19
N LEU A 60 52.97 21.51 13.16
CA LEU A 60 51.59 21.02 13.23
C LEU A 60 51.47 19.99 14.34
N ALA A 61 50.65 20.26 15.37
CA ALA A 61 50.28 19.25 16.35
C ALA A 61 49.56 18.10 15.63
N ALA A 62 50.02 16.87 15.87
CA ALA A 62 49.36 15.68 15.34
C ALA A 62 47.94 15.60 15.92
N PHE A 63 46.94 15.81 15.06
CA PHE A 63 45.55 15.52 15.41
C PHE A 63 45.44 14.01 15.53
N THR A 64 45.29 13.47 16.73
CA THR A 64 44.78 12.14 16.95
C THR A 64 43.31 12.13 16.45
N ALA A 65 43.09 11.43 15.36
CA ALA A 65 41.74 11.23 14.84
C ALA A 65 40.90 10.56 15.96
N THR A 66 39.90 11.27 16.46
CA THR A 66 38.88 10.68 17.31
C THR A 66 38.21 9.57 16.44
N PRO A 67 38.07 8.33 16.95
CA PRO A 67 37.40 7.29 16.18
C PRO A 67 36.00 7.78 15.83
N GLU A 68 35.70 7.74 14.53
CA GLU A 68 34.34 8.03 14.03
C GLU A 68 33.35 7.09 14.74
N PRO A 69 32.24 7.59 15.30
CA PRO A 69 31.29 6.72 15.95
C PRO A 69 30.86 5.64 14.93
N SER A 70 30.99 4.37 15.34
CA SER A 70 30.51 3.25 14.55
C SER A 70 29.08 3.53 14.13
N PRO A 71 28.72 3.41 12.83
CA PRO A 71 27.36 3.71 12.39
C PRO A 71 26.39 2.88 13.23
N THR A 72 25.48 3.57 13.89
CA THR A 72 24.34 2.91 14.57
C THR A 72 23.68 2.02 13.54
N PRO A 73 23.44 0.72 13.81
CA PRO A 73 22.78 -0.15 12.85
C PRO A 73 21.48 0.52 12.43
N ASN A 74 21.29 0.72 11.13
CA ASN A 74 20.05 1.28 10.61
C ASN A 74 18.93 0.31 11.03
N PRO A 75 17.88 0.75 11.72
CA PRO A 75 16.85 -0.15 12.22
C PRO A 75 16.28 -0.95 11.06
N SER A 76 16.39 -2.26 11.12
CA SER A 76 15.72 -3.17 10.18
C SER A 76 14.45 -3.71 10.83
N ILE A 77 13.41 -3.89 10.07
CA ILE A 77 12.17 -4.55 10.48
C ILE A 77 11.83 -5.69 9.51
N ARG A 78 11.13 -6.69 10.03
CA ARG A 78 10.56 -7.77 9.23
C ARG A 78 9.08 -7.87 9.55
N PHE A 79 8.23 -7.85 8.54
CA PHE A 79 6.79 -7.99 8.72
C PHE A 79 6.19 -8.95 7.71
N ALA A 80 5.11 -9.62 8.12
CA ALA A 80 4.33 -10.47 7.25
C ALA A 80 3.18 -9.69 6.63
N VAL A 81 2.82 -10.05 5.39
CA VAL A 81 1.63 -9.58 4.68
C VAL A 81 0.77 -10.79 4.37
N ILE A 82 -0.51 -10.71 4.70
CA ILE A 82 -1.52 -11.72 4.38
C ILE A 82 -2.79 -11.02 3.87
N GLY A 83 -3.51 -11.65 2.95
CA GLY A 83 -4.78 -11.15 2.46
C GLY A 83 -5.76 -12.27 2.18
N ASP A 84 -7.06 -11.97 2.23
CA ASP A 84 -8.11 -12.91 1.82
C ASP A 84 -8.01 -14.26 2.56
N PHE A 85 -7.89 -14.20 3.90
CA PHE A 85 -7.46 -15.36 4.70
C PHE A 85 -8.53 -15.93 5.64
N GLY A 86 -9.41 -15.11 6.22
CA GLY A 86 -10.30 -15.42 7.34
C GLY A 86 -11.43 -16.41 7.06
N GLU A 87 -11.13 -17.62 6.64
CA GLU A 87 -12.05 -18.70 6.34
C GLU A 87 -12.21 -19.72 7.50
N GLY A 88 -11.30 -19.69 8.49
CA GLY A 88 -11.25 -20.70 9.56
C GLY A 88 -10.87 -22.09 9.06
N ASN A 89 -10.19 -22.20 7.93
CA ASN A 89 -9.89 -23.45 7.25
C ASN A 89 -8.43 -23.91 7.40
N GLN A 90 -8.08 -25.07 6.82
CA GLN A 90 -6.73 -25.62 6.91
C GLN A 90 -5.70 -24.79 6.15
N ALA A 91 -6.07 -24.11 5.05
CA ALA A 91 -5.15 -23.27 4.30
C ALA A 91 -4.72 -22.06 5.14
N GLU A 92 -5.67 -21.40 5.81
CA GLU A 92 -5.38 -20.34 6.77
C GLU A 92 -4.49 -20.81 7.93
N ALA A 93 -4.79 -21.99 8.50
CA ALA A 93 -3.95 -22.57 9.55
C ALA A 93 -2.51 -22.82 9.09
N ASP A 94 -2.32 -23.31 7.87
CA ASP A 94 -1.00 -23.57 7.28
C ASP A 94 -0.24 -22.23 7.07
N ILE A 95 -0.93 -21.19 6.59
CA ILE A 95 -0.35 -19.84 6.39
C ILE A 95 -0.01 -19.19 7.74
N ALA A 96 -0.89 -19.30 8.74
CA ALA A 96 -0.58 -18.83 10.08
C ALA A 96 0.66 -19.52 10.65
N GLY A 97 0.78 -20.85 10.49
CA GLY A 97 1.98 -21.60 10.86
C GLY A 97 3.25 -21.11 10.17
N LEU A 98 3.16 -20.75 8.88
CA LEU A 98 4.25 -20.18 8.11
C LEU A 98 4.66 -18.80 8.66
N VAL A 99 3.70 -17.92 8.91
CA VAL A 99 3.91 -16.58 9.48
C VAL A 99 4.55 -16.66 10.86
N HIS A 100 4.04 -17.51 11.75
CA HIS A 100 4.66 -17.72 13.07
C HIS A 100 6.08 -18.28 12.97
N GLY A 101 6.34 -19.17 12.00
CA GLY A 101 7.68 -19.70 11.73
C GLY A 101 8.69 -18.62 11.33
N TRP A 102 8.27 -17.56 10.71
CA TRP A 102 9.13 -16.40 10.38
C TRP A 102 9.43 -15.52 11.59
N ASN A 103 8.58 -15.54 12.62
CA ASN A 103 8.66 -14.67 13.78
C ASN A 103 8.82 -13.19 13.37
N PRO A 104 7.87 -12.61 12.65
CA PRO A 104 7.94 -11.22 12.19
C PRO A 104 7.76 -10.25 13.36
N ASP A 105 8.23 -9.02 13.19
CA ASP A 105 8.01 -7.96 14.17
C ASP A 105 6.51 -7.65 14.32
N PHE A 106 5.75 -7.71 13.20
CA PHE A 106 4.30 -7.53 13.15
C PHE A 106 3.72 -8.12 11.86
N VAL A 107 2.40 -8.13 11.78
CA VAL A 107 1.61 -8.57 10.62
C VAL A 107 0.77 -7.40 10.12
N ILE A 108 0.70 -7.20 8.81
CA ILE A 108 -0.32 -6.38 8.17
C ILE A 108 -1.24 -7.28 7.33
N THR A 109 -2.51 -6.89 7.20
CA THR A 109 -3.41 -7.61 6.31
C THR A 109 -3.93 -6.70 5.21
N VAL A 110 -4.15 -7.25 4.03
CA VAL A 110 -4.69 -6.53 2.89
C VAL A 110 -6.19 -6.83 2.68
N GLY A 111 -6.93 -6.99 3.79
CA GLY A 111 -8.39 -7.09 3.79
C GLY A 111 -8.94 -8.51 3.69
N ASP A 112 -10.26 -8.59 3.74
CA ASP A 112 -11.04 -9.81 3.82
C ASP A 112 -10.56 -10.72 4.95
N ASN A 113 -10.66 -10.16 6.16
CA ASN A 113 -10.15 -10.77 7.38
C ASN A 113 -11.11 -11.82 7.95
N ASN A 114 -12.39 -11.81 7.55
CA ASN A 114 -13.41 -12.67 8.15
C ASN A 114 -14.53 -13.04 7.17
N TYR A 115 -14.41 -14.16 6.52
CA TYR A 115 -15.43 -14.70 5.62
C TYR A 115 -16.59 -15.35 6.39
N PRO A 116 -17.80 -15.53 5.75
CA PRO A 116 -18.11 -14.96 4.43
C PRO A 116 -18.61 -13.51 4.48
N SER A 117 -18.80 -12.90 5.66
CA SER A 117 -19.51 -11.62 5.76
C SER A 117 -19.04 -10.70 6.89
N GLY A 118 -17.84 -10.86 7.41
CA GLY A 118 -17.32 -10.04 8.50
C GLY A 118 -18.13 -10.16 9.80
N ALA A 119 -18.75 -11.32 10.07
CA ALA A 119 -19.70 -11.48 11.16
C ALA A 119 -19.02 -11.56 12.54
N ALA A 120 -19.70 -11.07 13.59
CA ALA A 120 -19.15 -11.02 14.94
C ALA A 120 -18.97 -12.41 15.59
N ASP A 121 -19.74 -13.40 15.17
CA ASP A 121 -19.68 -14.76 15.71
C ASP A 121 -18.57 -15.62 15.09
N THR A 122 -17.95 -15.17 14.02
CA THR A 122 -16.84 -15.86 13.33
C THR A 122 -15.49 -15.18 13.52
N ILE A 123 -15.45 -13.87 13.77
CA ILE A 123 -14.22 -13.07 13.71
C ILE A 123 -13.11 -13.60 14.64
N ASP A 124 -13.45 -14.01 15.86
CA ASP A 124 -12.45 -14.52 16.80
C ASP A 124 -11.95 -15.92 16.41
N ALA A 125 -12.83 -16.76 15.82
CA ALA A 125 -12.47 -18.08 15.33
C ALA A 125 -11.60 -18.01 14.05
N HIS A 126 -11.82 -17.00 13.23
CA HIS A 126 -11.09 -16.84 11.98
C HIS A 126 -9.81 -16.00 12.13
N ILE A 127 -9.73 -15.11 13.10
CA ILE A 127 -8.55 -14.28 13.32
C ILE A 127 -7.84 -14.61 14.63
N GLY A 128 -8.55 -14.52 15.76
CA GLY A 128 -7.97 -14.72 17.08
C GLY A 128 -7.37 -16.10 17.28
N GLN A 129 -8.02 -17.13 16.75
CA GLN A 129 -7.50 -18.51 16.80
C GLN A 129 -6.07 -18.62 16.26
N TYR A 130 -5.73 -17.84 15.27
CA TYR A 130 -4.46 -17.94 14.55
C TYR A 130 -3.46 -16.82 14.87
N TYR A 131 -3.95 -15.63 15.29
CA TYR A 131 -3.10 -14.43 15.38
C TYR A 131 -3.25 -13.65 16.69
N HIS A 132 -3.93 -14.18 17.71
CA HIS A 132 -4.17 -13.47 18.98
C HIS A 132 -2.88 -12.94 19.63
N ASP A 133 -1.76 -13.61 19.47
CA ASP A 133 -0.45 -13.22 20.03
C ASP A 133 0.23 -12.06 19.27
N PHE A 134 -0.39 -11.56 18.22
CA PHE A 134 -0.06 -10.28 17.57
C PHE A 134 -1.03 -9.16 17.92
N ILE A 135 -2.23 -9.45 18.45
CA ILE A 135 -3.31 -8.47 18.64
C ILE A 135 -3.26 -7.88 20.06
N PHE A 136 -3.41 -6.55 20.17
CA PHE A 136 -3.56 -5.83 21.43
C PHE A 136 -4.48 -4.61 21.28
N PRO A 137 -5.42 -4.42 22.23
CA PRO A 137 -5.84 -5.39 23.25
C PRO A 137 -6.57 -6.56 22.60
N TYR A 138 -6.38 -7.74 23.11
CA TYR A 138 -7.13 -8.93 22.67
C TYR A 138 -8.10 -9.37 23.77
N THR A 139 -9.37 -9.54 23.41
CA THR A 139 -10.44 -9.93 24.34
C THR A 139 -11.15 -11.22 23.96
N GLY A 140 -10.63 -11.94 22.93
CA GLY A 140 -11.18 -13.20 22.46
C GLY A 140 -10.80 -14.41 23.33
N ALA A 141 -11.09 -15.61 22.81
CA ALA A 141 -11.05 -16.86 23.58
C ALA A 141 -9.74 -17.67 23.45
N TYR A 142 -8.82 -17.30 22.53
CA TYR A 142 -7.73 -18.17 22.12
C TYR A 142 -6.40 -17.92 22.83
N GLY A 143 -6.28 -16.88 23.65
CA GLY A 143 -5.07 -16.63 24.43
C GLY A 143 -5.03 -15.26 25.10
N PRO A 144 -3.88 -14.88 25.69
CA PRO A 144 -3.76 -13.60 26.41
C PRO A 144 -3.60 -12.37 25.50
N GLY A 145 -3.37 -12.56 24.20
CA GLY A 145 -3.00 -11.47 23.29
C GLY A 145 -1.53 -11.03 23.39
N ALA A 146 -1.16 -10.05 22.58
CA ALA A 146 0.16 -9.44 22.62
C ALA A 146 0.28 -8.41 23.74
N PRO A 147 1.49 -8.05 24.18
CA PRO A 147 1.71 -6.95 25.14
C PRO A 147 1.57 -5.56 24.50
N GLU A 148 1.68 -5.47 23.17
CA GLU A 148 1.46 -4.29 22.34
C GLU A 148 0.89 -4.71 20.97
N ASN A 149 0.26 -3.78 20.24
CA ASN A 149 -0.33 -4.13 18.96
C ASN A 149 0.75 -4.38 17.89
N ARG A 150 0.69 -5.58 17.32
CA ARG A 150 1.53 -6.09 16.25
C ARG A 150 0.71 -6.65 15.09
N PHE A 151 -0.59 -6.31 15.02
CA PHE A 151 -1.51 -6.73 13.96
C PHE A 151 -2.23 -5.50 13.41
N PHE A 152 -2.00 -5.17 12.14
CA PHE A 152 -2.48 -3.95 11.51
C PHE A 152 -3.27 -4.28 10.25
N PRO A 153 -4.55 -4.65 10.38
CA PRO A 153 -5.39 -5.04 9.25
C PRO A 153 -5.96 -3.85 8.48
N THR A 154 -6.33 -4.08 7.20
CA THR A 154 -7.26 -3.22 6.47
C THR A 154 -8.60 -3.91 6.28
N LEU A 155 -9.64 -3.12 6.00
CA LEU A 155 -10.96 -3.63 5.65
C LEU A 155 -10.96 -4.16 4.20
N GLY A 156 -11.65 -5.29 4.00
CA GLY A 156 -12.02 -5.79 2.69
C GLY A 156 -13.55 -5.76 2.49
N ASN A 157 -14.03 -6.09 1.29
CA ASN A 157 -15.46 -6.05 1.01
C ASN A 157 -16.26 -7.06 1.84
N HIS A 158 -15.70 -8.22 2.19
CA HIS A 158 -16.36 -9.18 3.07
C HIS A 158 -16.50 -8.65 4.51
N ASP A 159 -15.55 -7.86 5.01
CA ASP A 159 -15.64 -7.22 6.31
C ASP A 159 -16.79 -6.17 6.34
N TRP A 160 -17.08 -5.51 5.22
CA TRP A 160 -18.17 -4.54 5.06
C TRP A 160 -19.56 -5.16 4.87
N LEU A 161 -19.68 -6.47 4.54
CA LEU A 161 -20.99 -7.12 4.39
C LEU A 161 -21.81 -7.11 5.69
N THR A 162 -21.16 -7.08 6.85
CA THR A 162 -21.84 -6.72 8.11
C THR A 162 -21.85 -5.21 8.26
N ALA A 163 -23.05 -4.63 8.38
CA ALA A 163 -23.29 -3.21 8.28
C ALA A 163 -22.34 -2.34 9.12
N GLY A 164 -21.68 -1.39 8.45
CA GLY A 164 -20.73 -0.46 9.06
C GLY A 164 -19.42 -1.12 9.45
N ALA A 165 -19.09 -2.30 8.94
CA ALA A 165 -17.91 -3.11 9.33
C ALA A 165 -17.77 -3.25 10.86
N LYS A 166 -18.91 -3.22 11.58
CA LYS A 166 -18.92 -3.09 13.02
C LYS A 166 -18.16 -4.18 13.76
N PRO A 167 -18.23 -5.48 13.39
CA PRO A 167 -17.44 -6.50 14.08
C PRO A 167 -15.93 -6.28 14.00
N TYR A 168 -15.43 -5.80 12.86
CA TYR A 168 -14.03 -5.43 12.69
C TYR A 168 -13.64 -4.26 13.61
N LEU A 169 -14.41 -3.17 13.61
CA LEU A 169 -14.17 -2.00 14.45
C LEU A 169 -14.33 -2.27 15.96
N ASP A 170 -15.16 -3.23 16.34
CA ASP A 170 -15.29 -3.65 17.74
C ASP A 170 -14.16 -4.61 18.18
N TYR A 171 -13.55 -5.32 17.23
CA TYR A 171 -12.56 -6.35 17.50
C TYR A 171 -11.14 -5.81 17.59
N PHE A 172 -10.80 -4.85 16.75
CA PHE A 172 -9.48 -4.24 16.71
C PHE A 172 -9.46 -2.87 17.40
N SER A 173 -8.29 -2.48 17.90
CA SER A 173 -7.99 -1.12 18.34
C SER A 173 -6.86 -0.57 17.49
N LEU A 174 -7.21 0.25 16.52
CA LEU A 174 -6.29 0.75 15.50
C LEU A 174 -6.12 2.28 15.62
N PRO A 175 -5.07 2.86 15.02
CA PRO A 175 -4.91 4.30 15.00
C PRO A 175 -6.02 5.06 14.25
N GLY A 176 -6.12 6.37 14.49
CA GLY A 176 -6.97 7.27 13.72
C GLY A 176 -8.46 6.98 13.84
N ASN A 177 -9.13 6.75 12.71
CA ASN A 177 -10.54 6.38 12.65
C ASN A 177 -10.77 4.86 12.50
N GLU A 178 -9.69 4.06 12.58
CA GLU A 178 -9.65 2.60 12.50
C GLU A 178 -10.02 1.99 11.14
N ARG A 179 -10.64 2.77 10.23
CA ARG A 179 -10.94 2.34 8.86
C ARG A 179 -9.77 2.59 7.93
N TYR A 180 -9.16 3.79 8.04
CA TYR A 180 -7.87 4.11 7.42
C TYR A 180 -7.00 4.85 8.43
N TYR A 181 -5.71 4.55 8.42
CA TYR A 181 -4.77 5.02 9.44
C TYR A 181 -3.33 4.91 8.97
N ASP A 182 -2.42 5.49 9.75
CA ASP A 182 -1.01 5.35 9.51
C ASP A 182 -0.23 5.02 10.79
N PHE A 183 0.93 4.45 10.63
CA PHE A 183 1.86 4.18 11.72
C PHE A 183 3.30 4.06 11.19
N VAL A 184 4.27 4.28 12.06
CA VAL A 184 5.69 4.14 11.73
C VAL A 184 6.29 2.95 12.48
N ARG A 185 7.02 2.11 11.77
CA ARG A 185 7.85 1.04 12.34
C ARG A 185 9.21 1.03 11.64
N GLY A 186 10.29 1.15 12.43
CA GLY A 186 11.65 1.21 11.90
C GLY A 186 11.81 2.29 10.81
N PRO A 187 12.31 1.93 9.61
CA PRO A 187 12.52 2.90 8.54
C PRO A 187 11.28 3.17 7.67
N VAL A 188 10.11 2.58 8.00
CA VAL A 188 8.91 2.59 7.15
C VAL A 188 7.76 3.34 7.80
N HIS A 189 7.08 4.19 7.02
CA HIS A 189 5.76 4.74 7.29
C HIS A 189 4.73 3.95 6.50
N PHE A 190 3.80 3.35 7.20
CA PHE A 190 2.72 2.54 6.65
C PHE A 190 1.44 3.35 6.60
N TYR A 191 0.71 3.23 5.50
CA TYR A 191 -0.60 3.86 5.29
C TYR A 191 -1.60 2.77 4.92
N ALA A 192 -2.47 2.44 5.86
CA ALA A 192 -3.62 1.57 5.66
C ALA A 192 -4.78 2.38 5.09
N LEU A 193 -5.38 1.94 3.99
CA LEU A 193 -6.56 2.56 3.41
C LEU A 193 -7.75 1.60 3.46
N ASP A 194 -8.95 2.19 3.44
CA ASP A 194 -10.17 1.46 3.13
C ASP A 194 -10.54 1.72 1.67
N SER A 195 -10.62 0.67 0.89
CA SER A 195 -10.90 0.72 -0.54
C SER A 195 -12.32 0.30 -0.92
N ASP A 196 -13.16 -0.03 0.07
CA ASP A 196 -14.55 -0.40 -0.14
C ASP A 196 -15.42 0.84 -0.42
N GLU A 197 -16.37 0.71 -1.35
CA GLU A 197 -17.26 1.82 -1.75
C GLU A 197 -18.17 2.32 -0.61
N ASN A 198 -18.29 1.56 0.49
CA ASN A 198 -19.00 1.97 1.70
C ASN A 198 -18.16 2.88 2.61
N GLU A 199 -16.88 3.13 2.33
CA GLU A 199 -16.06 4.07 3.11
C GLU A 199 -16.65 5.50 3.07
N PRO A 200 -17.07 6.06 4.24
CA PRO A 200 -17.78 7.34 4.27
C PRO A 200 -16.98 8.54 3.76
N ASP A 201 -15.66 8.51 3.90
CA ASP A 201 -14.75 9.59 3.47
C ASP A 201 -14.33 9.44 1.99
N GLY A 202 -14.84 8.38 1.33
CA GLY A 202 -14.76 8.11 -0.09
C GLY A 202 -13.45 7.45 -0.55
N VAL A 203 -13.53 6.82 -1.73
CA VAL A 203 -12.48 5.94 -2.26
C VAL A 203 -11.88 6.39 -3.60
N ASN A 204 -12.26 7.55 -4.11
CA ASN A 204 -11.64 8.09 -5.33
C ASN A 204 -10.48 9.05 -5.01
N SER A 205 -9.65 9.36 -6.01
CA SER A 205 -8.44 10.19 -5.84
C SER A 205 -8.68 11.65 -5.42
N SER A 206 -9.93 12.10 -5.35
CA SER A 206 -10.35 13.42 -4.86
C SER A 206 -11.10 13.35 -3.53
N SER A 207 -11.21 12.18 -2.92
CA SER A 207 -11.89 11.95 -1.65
C SER A 207 -11.16 12.54 -0.44
N PHE A 208 -11.83 12.57 0.70
CA PHE A 208 -11.23 13.00 1.96
C PHE A 208 -10.05 12.08 2.36
N GLN A 209 -10.24 10.78 2.22
CA GLN A 209 -9.23 9.76 2.50
C GLN A 209 -7.99 9.96 1.57
N ALA A 210 -8.22 10.23 0.28
CA ALA A 210 -7.13 10.50 -0.67
C ALA A 210 -6.35 11.78 -0.33
N ALA A 211 -7.05 12.84 0.10
CA ALA A 211 -6.40 14.07 0.54
C ALA A 211 -5.56 13.86 1.80
N TRP A 212 -6.05 13.06 2.76
CA TRP A 212 -5.33 12.66 3.96
C TRP A 212 -4.06 11.88 3.61
N LEU A 213 -4.16 10.85 2.77
CA LEU A 213 -2.99 10.09 2.32
C LEU A 213 -1.93 10.96 1.65
N LYS A 214 -2.36 11.79 0.70
CA LYS A 214 -1.45 12.69 -0.04
C LYS A 214 -0.72 13.64 0.89
N GLN A 215 -1.41 14.19 1.90
CA GLN A 215 -0.80 15.06 2.90
C GLN A 215 0.18 14.26 3.79
N GLY A 216 -0.20 13.06 4.23
CA GLY A 216 0.66 12.19 5.03
C GLY A 216 1.94 11.79 4.32
N LEU A 217 1.84 11.36 3.05
CA LEU A 217 3.00 11.03 2.21
C LEU A 217 3.93 12.24 2.01
N ALA A 218 3.37 13.42 1.76
CA ALA A 218 4.15 14.65 1.59
C ALA A 218 4.86 15.11 2.88
N ALA A 219 4.30 14.79 4.05
CA ALA A 219 4.86 15.13 5.36
C ALA A 219 5.80 14.05 5.91
N SER A 220 5.82 12.86 5.31
CA SER A 220 6.62 11.74 5.81
C SER A 220 8.11 12.03 5.74
N THR A 221 8.79 11.76 6.86
CA THR A 221 10.25 11.79 6.97
C THR A 221 10.87 10.39 7.03
N SER A 222 10.04 9.35 6.93
CA SER A 222 10.49 7.97 6.89
C SER A 222 11.28 7.66 5.62
N LEU A 223 12.15 6.67 5.69
CA LEU A 223 12.93 6.27 4.52
C LEU A 223 12.06 5.64 3.45
N TRP A 224 11.00 4.95 3.86
CA TRP A 224 10.07 4.24 2.98
C TRP A 224 8.64 4.59 3.34
N ASN A 225 7.77 4.70 2.34
CA ASN A 225 6.33 4.83 2.48
C ASN A 225 5.66 3.66 1.77
N ILE A 226 4.95 2.82 2.51
CA ILE A 226 4.19 1.69 1.98
C ILE A 226 2.71 1.98 2.18
N VAL A 227 1.93 1.87 1.10
CA VAL A 227 0.47 1.98 1.13
C VAL A 227 -0.12 0.59 0.96
N TYR A 228 -1.13 0.23 1.77
CA TYR A 228 -1.77 -1.08 1.67
C TYR A 228 -3.27 -0.98 1.91
N PHE A 229 -4.03 -1.79 1.17
CA PHE A 229 -5.49 -1.83 1.18
C PHE A 229 -5.98 -3.05 0.41
N HIS A 230 -7.29 -3.25 0.31
CA HIS A 230 -7.86 -4.48 -0.23
C HIS A 230 -7.98 -4.52 -1.75
N HIS A 231 -8.82 -3.66 -2.34
CA HIS A 231 -9.16 -3.74 -3.77
C HIS A 231 -8.00 -3.32 -4.68
N ALA A 232 -7.44 -4.26 -5.41
CA ALA A 232 -6.26 -4.05 -6.25
C ALA A 232 -6.49 -3.04 -7.39
N PRO A 233 -5.73 -1.91 -7.47
CA PRO A 233 -5.86 -0.94 -8.57
C PRO A 233 -5.50 -1.56 -9.92
N TYR A 234 -4.62 -2.52 -9.91
CA TYR A 234 -4.13 -3.26 -11.06
C TYR A 234 -4.10 -4.74 -10.70
N SER A 235 -4.83 -5.58 -11.43
CA SER A 235 -4.84 -7.02 -11.27
C SER A 235 -5.18 -7.70 -12.58
N SER A 236 -4.49 -8.80 -12.86
CA SER A 236 -4.80 -9.71 -13.97
C SER A 236 -5.74 -10.85 -13.55
N GLY A 237 -6.20 -10.86 -12.30
CA GLY A 237 -7.06 -11.87 -11.72
C GLY A 237 -8.51 -11.80 -12.19
N MET A 238 -9.39 -12.54 -11.50
CA MET A 238 -10.80 -12.71 -11.88
C MET A 238 -11.60 -11.41 -11.71
N HIS A 239 -11.36 -10.64 -10.65
CA HIS A 239 -12.02 -9.36 -10.39
C HIS A 239 -11.46 -8.23 -11.26
N GLY A 240 -10.18 -8.34 -11.64
CA GLY A 240 -9.50 -7.37 -12.47
C GLY A 240 -9.19 -6.04 -11.76
N PRO A 241 -8.85 -4.99 -12.53
CA PRO A 241 -8.41 -3.71 -11.96
C PRO A 241 -9.55 -2.95 -11.29
N THR A 242 -9.33 -2.45 -10.07
CA THR A 242 -10.22 -1.55 -9.36
C THR A 242 -9.90 -0.10 -9.70
N THR A 243 -10.60 0.45 -10.68
CA THR A 243 -10.25 1.74 -11.29
C THR A 243 -10.39 2.94 -10.36
N TRP A 244 -11.29 2.93 -9.37
CA TRP A 244 -11.43 4.02 -8.40
C TRP A 244 -10.26 4.10 -7.42
N MET A 245 -9.47 3.02 -7.28
CA MET A 245 -8.24 2.98 -6.49
C MET A 245 -6.97 3.24 -7.30
N GLN A 246 -7.07 3.54 -8.60
CA GLN A 246 -5.92 3.94 -9.42
C GLN A 246 -5.49 5.39 -9.10
N TRP A 247 -5.03 5.60 -7.87
CA TRP A 247 -4.51 6.90 -7.44
C TRP A 247 -3.04 7.05 -7.84
N PRO A 248 -2.52 8.27 -7.99
CA PRO A 248 -1.13 8.47 -8.38
C PRO A 248 -0.15 8.27 -7.20
N PHE A 249 -0.14 7.06 -6.63
CA PHE A 249 0.61 6.72 -5.41
C PHE A 249 2.11 7.02 -5.54
N ALA A 250 2.74 6.65 -6.66
CA ALA A 250 4.14 6.96 -6.93
C ALA A 250 4.42 8.47 -6.93
N ALA A 251 3.58 9.25 -7.62
CA ALA A 251 3.71 10.71 -7.68
C ALA A 251 3.46 11.39 -6.32
N TRP A 252 2.70 10.76 -5.42
CA TRP A 252 2.48 11.25 -4.06
C TRP A 252 3.59 10.85 -3.08
N GLY A 253 4.48 9.92 -3.46
CA GLY A 253 5.65 9.55 -2.67
C GLY A 253 5.60 8.16 -2.02
N ALA A 254 4.71 7.27 -2.47
CA ALA A 254 4.75 5.84 -2.11
C ALA A 254 5.89 5.11 -2.84
N GLN A 255 6.51 4.12 -2.21
CA GLN A 255 7.51 3.25 -2.80
C GLN A 255 7.01 1.83 -3.10
N ALA A 256 5.88 1.42 -2.52
CA ALA A 256 5.20 0.15 -2.82
C ALA A 256 3.71 0.26 -2.48
N VAL A 257 2.88 -0.52 -3.18
CA VAL A 257 1.46 -0.70 -2.90
C VAL A 257 1.17 -2.19 -2.73
N LEU A 258 0.52 -2.57 -1.61
CA LEU A 258 0.17 -3.95 -1.28
C LEU A 258 -1.36 -4.07 -1.25
N THR A 259 -1.89 -5.10 -1.91
CA THR A 259 -3.34 -5.30 -2.06
C THR A 259 -3.72 -6.78 -2.02
N GLY A 260 -5.01 -7.08 -1.95
CA GLY A 260 -5.60 -8.42 -2.01
C GLY A 260 -6.72 -8.50 -3.04
N HIS A 261 -7.90 -9.02 -2.62
CA HIS A 261 -9.15 -9.10 -3.35
C HIS A 261 -9.17 -10.14 -4.48
N ASP A 262 -8.20 -10.14 -5.39
CA ASP A 262 -8.01 -11.28 -6.27
C ASP A 262 -7.21 -12.36 -5.54
N HIS A 263 -7.81 -13.53 -5.36
CA HIS A 263 -7.18 -14.65 -4.67
C HIS A 263 -6.08 -15.29 -5.52
N THR A 264 -5.08 -14.48 -5.82
CA THR A 264 -3.85 -14.80 -6.56
C THR A 264 -2.66 -14.10 -5.93
N TYR A 265 -1.46 -14.44 -6.34
CA TYR A 265 -0.29 -13.59 -6.12
C TYR A 265 0.14 -12.99 -7.45
N GLU A 266 0.23 -11.67 -7.51
CA GLU A 266 0.74 -10.96 -8.69
C GLU A 266 1.65 -9.81 -8.27
N ARG A 267 2.76 -9.65 -9.00
CA ARG A 267 3.61 -8.46 -8.91
C ARG A 267 3.56 -7.69 -10.22
N LEU A 268 3.17 -6.42 -10.11
CA LEU A 268 3.09 -5.48 -11.23
C LEU A 268 4.09 -4.33 -11.01
N LEU A 269 4.48 -3.68 -12.08
CA LEU A 269 5.30 -2.46 -12.03
C LEU A 269 4.53 -1.33 -12.70
N VAL A 270 4.09 -0.35 -11.92
CA VAL A 270 3.29 0.79 -12.41
C VAL A 270 3.95 2.08 -11.94
N ASP A 271 4.15 3.02 -12.85
CA ASP A 271 4.78 4.33 -12.57
C ASP A 271 6.12 4.23 -11.82
N GLY A 272 6.85 3.13 -12.04
CA GLY A 272 8.17 2.89 -11.45
C GLY A 272 8.19 2.32 -10.04
N ILE A 273 7.03 2.02 -9.43
CA ILE A 273 6.94 1.34 -8.13
C ILE A 273 6.25 -0.02 -8.25
N PRO A 274 6.59 -1.01 -7.39
CA PRO A 274 5.92 -2.30 -7.36
C PRO A 274 4.52 -2.18 -6.73
N TYR A 275 3.58 -2.92 -7.34
CA TYR A 275 2.28 -3.25 -6.80
C TYR A 275 2.21 -4.76 -6.60
N PHE A 276 1.67 -5.18 -5.48
CA PHE A 276 1.47 -6.58 -5.17
C PHE A 276 0.00 -6.87 -4.91
N VAL A 277 -0.50 -7.94 -5.52
CA VAL A 277 -1.73 -8.61 -5.13
C VAL A 277 -1.32 -9.82 -4.32
N ASP A 278 -1.72 -9.91 -3.07
CA ASP A 278 -1.36 -10.96 -2.09
C ASP A 278 -2.62 -11.53 -1.45
N GLY A 279 -3.48 -12.17 -2.27
CA GLY A 279 -4.78 -12.70 -1.88
C GLY A 279 -4.81 -14.23 -1.69
N LEU A 280 -3.68 -14.84 -1.34
CA LEU A 280 -3.58 -16.32 -1.19
C LEU A 280 -3.53 -16.77 0.27
N GLY A 281 -4.02 -15.96 1.23
CA GLY A 281 -3.92 -16.24 2.66
C GLY A 281 -4.79 -17.40 3.17
N GLY A 282 -5.87 -17.78 2.47
CA GLY A 282 -6.75 -18.86 2.96
C GLY A 282 -8.02 -19.04 2.15
N GLY A 283 -8.50 -18.01 1.45
CA GLY A 283 -9.66 -18.04 0.57
C GLY A 283 -9.45 -18.91 -0.67
N GLY A 284 -10.53 -19.23 -1.37
CA GLY A 284 -10.46 -20.08 -2.58
C GLY A 284 -9.63 -19.43 -3.68
N ILE A 285 -8.68 -20.17 -4.25
CA ILE A 285 -7.73 -19.66 -5.28
C ILE A 285 -8.46 -19.37 -6.57
N TYR A 286 -8.19 -18.20 -7.20
CA TYR A 286 -8.70 -17.80 -8.51
C TYR A 286 -7.67 -18.00 -9.60
N ASN A 287 -8.16 -17.90 -10.87
CA ASN A 287 -7.29 -17.96 -12.04
C ASN A 287 -7.03 -16.54 -12.58
N PHE A 288 -5.91 -16.37 -13.27
CA PHE A 288 -5.64 -15.18 -14.09
C PHE A 288 -6.53 -15.20 -15.34
N VAL A 289 -7.13 -14.04 -15.68
CA VAL A 289 -8.10 -13.91 -16.79
C VAL A 289 -7.56 -12.99 -17.88
N ASN A 290 -7.20 -11.76 -17.54
CA ASN A 290 -6.75 -10.73 -18.48
C ASN A 290 -5.38 -10.20 -18.04
N ILE A 291 -4.30 -10.74 -18.61
CA ILE A 291 -2.95 -10.37 -18.21
C ILE A 291 -2.66 -8.91 -18.60
N LEU A 292 -2.37 -8.09 -17.60
CA LEU A 292 -2.00 -6.70 -17.78
C LEU A 292 -0.57 -6.54 -18.29
N PRO A 293 -0.27 -5.53 -19.12
CA PRO A 293 1.09 -5.25 -19.58
C PRO A 293 2.10 -4.98 -18.45
N GLU A 294 1.64 -4.43 -17.35
CA GLU A 294 2.41 -4.08 -16.14
C GLU A 294 2.79 -5.31 -15.32
N SER A 295 2.13 -6.47 -15.55
CA SER A 295 2.33 -7.71 -14.79
C SER A 295 3.71 -8.30 -15.04
N GLN A 296 4.48 -8.49 -13.96
CA GLN A 296 5.86 -9.00 -14.01
C GLN A 296 5.97 -10.44 -13.53
N PHE A 297 5.14 -10.83 -12.55
CA PHE A 297 5.13 -12.18 -11.99
C PHE A 297 3.72 -12.55 -11.55
N ARG A 298 3.35 -13.82 -11.66
CA ARG A 298 2.03 -14.37 -11.32
C ARG A 298 2.13 -15.76 -10.72
N TYR A 299 1.28 -16.04 -9.73
CA TYR A 299 1.17 -17.35 -9.09
C TYR A 299 -0.25 -17.59 -8.57
N ASP A 300 -0.81 -18.76 -8.89
CA ASP A 300 -2.14 -19.21 -8.51
C ASP A 300 -2.19 -20.73 -8.22
N ALA A 301 -1.04 -21.32 -7.92
CA ALA A 301 -0.94 -22.78 -7.78
C ALA A 301 -1.14 -23.28 -6.34
N ASP A 302 -0.98 -22.43 -5.33
CA ASP A 302 -1.12 -22.78 -3.91
C ASP A 302 -1.27 -21.51 -3.06
N HIS A 303 -1.76 -21.64 -1.84
CA HIS A 303 -1.81 -20.56 -0.86
C HIS A 303 -0.42 -20.09 -0.47
N GLY A 304 -0.32 -18.85 0.01
CA GLY A 304 0.94 -18.24 0.37
C GLY A 304 0.77 -16.95 1.16
N ALA A 305 1.90 -16.38 1.56
CA ALA A 305 2.00 -15.09 2.22
C ALA A 305 3.33 -14.44 1.89
N MET A 306 3.43 -13.14 2.10
CA MET A 306 4.66 -12.39 1.84
C MET A 306 5.38 -12.04 3.14
N LEU A 307 6.71 -12.21 3.14
CA LEU A 307 7.61 -11.69 4.16
C LEU A 307 8.35 -10.48 3.58
N VAL A 308 8.30 -9.35 4.28
CA VAL A 308 9.02 -8.14 3.86
C VAL A 308 10.09 -7.79 4.87
N THR A 309 11.30 -7.56 4.37
CA THR A 309 12.42 -7.03 5.17
C THR A 309 12.71 -5.61 4.72
N ALA A 310 12.59 -4.64 5.63
CA ALA A 310 12.92 -3.25 5.37
C ALA A 310 14.15 -2.81 6.15
N THR A 311 15.10 -2.21 5.46
CA THR A 311 16.31 -1.62 6.02
C THR A 311 16.39 -0.13 5.66
N GLY A 312 17.45 0.55 6.06
CA GLY A 312 17.68 1.93 5.64
C GLY A 312 17.98 2.10 4.15
N THR A 313 18.31 1.03 3.44
CA THR A 313 18.77 1.07 2.04
C THR A 313 17.91 0.27 1.08
N ASN A 314 17.14 -0.72 1.56
CA ASN A 314 16.33 -1.58 0.69
C ASN A 314 15.04 -2.06 1.36
N LEU A 315 14.05 -2.36 0.51
CA LEU A 315 12.87 -3.16 0.81
C LEU A 315 12.98 -4.46 0.03
N LEU A 316 12.98 -5.59 0.72
CA LEU A 316 12.99 -6.92 0.13
C LEU A 316 11.62 -7.56 0.37
N PHE A 317 10.92 -7.90 -0.72
CA PHE A 317 9.64 -8.57 -0.74
C PHE A 317 9.86 -10.03 -1.17
N GLU A 318 9.40 -10.98 -0.36
CA GLU A 318 9.59 -12.41 -0.59
C GLU A 318 8.25 -13.12 -0.42
N PHE A 319 7.67 -13.64 -1.51
CA PHE A 319 6.43 -14.41 -1.45
C PHE A 319 6.74 -15.90 -1.33
N TYR A 320 6.19 -16.54 -0.32
CA TYR A 320 6.34 -17.96 -0.04
C TYR A 320 4.98 -18.66 -0.12
N ASN A 321 4.96 -19.86 -0.72
CA ASN A 321 3.78 -20.70 -0.62
C ASN A 321 3.68 -21.36 0.77
N ARG A 322 2.53 -21.97 1.09
CA ARG A 322 2.29 -22.62 2.40
C ARG A 322 3.27 -23.74 2.77
N ALA A 323 3.98 -24.32 1.78
CA ALA A 323 5.06 -25.28 2.01
C ALA A 323 6.39 -24.62 2.37
N GLY A 324 6.45 -23.29 2.49
CA GLY A 324 7.66 -22.54 2.80
C GLY A 324 8.63 -22.42 1.61
N LYS A 325 8.16 -22.68 0.38
CA LYS A 325 8.97 -22.49 -0.82
C LYS A 325 8.90 -21.04 -1.27
N LEU A 326 10.05 -20.40 -1.44
CA LEU A 326 10.15 -19.08 -2.08
C LEU A 326 9.67 -19.19 -3.55
N ILE A 327 8.69 -18.38 -3.91
CA ILE A 327 8.03 -18.36 -5.22
C ILE A 327 8.47 -17.15 -6.02
N ASP A 328 8.45 -15.94 -5.40
CA ASP A 328 8.92 -14.70 -6.02
C ASP A 328 9.70 -13.87 -5.02
N GLN A 329 10.63 -13.06 -5.54
CA GLN A 329 11.43 -12.13 -4.76
C GLN A 329 11.61 -10.84 -5.56
N TYR A 330 11.44 -9.71 -4.88
CA TYR A 330 11.67 -8.40 -5.47
C TYR A 330 12.30 -7.44 -4.48
N GLU A 331 13.27 -6.66 -4.94
CA GLU A 331 13.98 -5.70 -4.10
C GLU A 331 13.85 -4.28 -4.67
N VAL A 332 13.47 -3.35 -3.80
CA VAL A 332 13.52 -1.90 -4.07
C VAL A 332 14.73 -1.33 -3.32
N GLN A 333 15.64 -0.72 -4.05
CA GLN A 333 16.82 -0.07 -3.49
C GLN A 333 16.65 1.45 -3.51
N LYS A 334 17.19 2.13 -2.51
CA LYS A 334 17.34 3.59 -2.59
C LYS A 334 18.43 3.94 -3.60
N PRO A 335 18.19 4.96 -4.42
CA PRO A 335 19.20 5.46 -5.36
C PRO A 335 20.43 6.05 -4.64
#